data_8541b45a0187eb5c63e1f70a52a87dcd
#
_entry.id   8541b45a0187eb5c63e1f70a52a87dcd
#
_cell.length_a   1.000
_cell.length_b   1.000
_cell.length_c   1.000
_cell.angle_alpha   90.00
_cell.angle_beta   90.00
_cell.angle_gamma   90.00
#
_symmetry.space_group_name_H-M   'P 1'
#
loop_
_entity.id
_entity.type
_entity.pdbx_description
1 polymer ?
#
loop_
_entity_poly.entity_id
_entity_poly.type
_entity_poly.pdbx_seq_one_letter_code
_entity_poly.pdbx_strand_id
1 'polypeptide(L)'
;MPIIIPKDLPAYERLRSEKIFVMDEVRAYTQDIRQIEILILNLMPTKVETETQLLRLLGNSPLQVNVTFLQTATYKATHTSDDHMERFYTTFDKIKDRKFDGMIITGAPVEQIPFEEVQYWKELEVIMDYAKENVTSTIYICWGAQAALYHFFGVQKQLLPKKLFGIYPCHALVQNDMLLKGMDDTFYIPNSRHTCIAEEDVYNNPNLKVLASSDEAGIVIAKTHDNKSFFFTGHTEYDRYTLRNEYLRDLNKGLPIEKPINYFTDKCGEDLEDVDMKWKSTANLLFYNWLNYYVYQVTPYVL
;
A
#
# COMPACT_ATOMS: atom_id res chain seq x y z
N MET A 1 6.35 -17.33 -9.55
CA MET A 1 7.73 -17.37 -9.06
C MET A 1 7.78 -16.76 -7.67
N PRO A 2 8.85 -16.95 -6.89
CA PRO A 2 8.80 -16.66 -5.46
C PRO A 2 9.05 -15.20 -5.12
N ILE A 3 8.54 -14.79 -3.98
CA ILE A 3 9.04 -13.62 -3.28
C ILE A 3 10.29 -14.00 -2.49
N ILE A 4 11.32 -13.16 -2.53
CA ILE A 4 12.59 -13.38 -1.84
C ILE A 4 12.58 -12.58 -0.55
N ILE A 5 12.63 -13.28 0.56
CA ILE A 5 12.67 -12.70 1.90
C ILE A 5 13.50 -13.59 2.84
N PRO A 6 14.06 -13.01 3.93
CA PRO A 6 14.78 -13.79 4.95
C PRO A 6 13.90 -14.90 5.57
N LYS A 7 14.46 -16.07 5.82
CA LYS A 7 13.71 -17.20 6.43
C LYS A 7 13.16 -16.90 7.82
N ASP A 8 13.81 -16.04 8.54
CA ASP A 8 13.46 -15.65 9.91
C ASP A 8 12.51 -14.43 9.96
N LEU A 9 12.13 -13.86 8.82
CA LEU A 9 11.07 -12.89 8.77
C LEU A 9 9.73 -13.54 9.17
N PRO A 10 8.95 -13.01 10.13
CA PRO A 10 7.69 -13.61 10.58
C PRO A 10 6.69 -13.92 9.45
N ALA A 11 6.69 -13.11 8.39
CA ALA A 11 5.87 -13.34 7.21
C ALA A 11 6.25 -14.62 6.45
N TYR A 12 7.49 -15.15 6.56
CA TYR A 12 7.98 -16.29 5.79
C TYR A 12 7.12 -17.54 6.00
N GLU A 13 6.93 -17.98 7.24
CA GLU A 13 6.14 -19.18 7.55
C GLU A 13 4.64 -18.97 7.30
N ARG A 14 4.12 -17.77 7.55
CA ARG A 14 2.73 -17.44 7.28
C ARG A 14 2.41 -17.54 5.79
N LEU A 15 3.22 -16.95 4.92
CA LEU A 15 3.06 -17.02 3.47
C LEU A 15 3.18 -18.45 2.94
N ARG A 16 4.12 -19.25 3.48
CA ARG A 16 4.23 -20.68 3.15
C ARG A 16 2.99 -21.47 3.52
N SER A 17 2.39 -21.22 4.69
CA SER A 17 1.14 -21.88 5.10
C SER A 17 -0.03 -21.55 4.18
N GLU A 18 -0.03 -20.37 3.58
CA GLU A 18 -0.99 -19.91 2.56
C GLU A 18 -0.65 -20.42 1.14
N LYS A 19 0.37 -21.29 1.00
CA LYS A 19 0.88 -21.85 -0.27
C LYS A 19 1.40 -20.78 -1.25
N ILE A 20 1.82 -19.65 -0.76
CA ILE A 20 2.55 -18.63 -1.52
C ILE A 20 4.01 -19.09 -1.60
N PHE A 21 4.58 -19.06 -2.81
CA PHE A 21 5.95 -19.54 -3.00
C PHE A 21 6.96 -18.49 -2.51
N VAL A 22 7.59 -18.78 -1.39
CA VAL A 22 8.64 -17.95 -0.76
C VAL A 22 10.00 -18.60 -1.00
N MET A 23 11.01 -17.78 -1.28
CA MET A 23 12.38 -18.20 -1.52
C MET A 23 13.32 -17.45 -0.57
N ASP A 24 14.36 -18.11 -0.11
CA ASP A 24 15.47 -17.46 0.58
C ASP A 24 16.52 -16.93 -0.41
N GLU A 25 17.37 -16.04 0.06
CA GLU A 25 18.41 -15.41 -0.75
C GLU A 25 19.38 -16.45 -1.37
N VAL A 26 19.74 -17.50 -0.63
CA VAL A 26 20.69 -18.53 -1.09
C VAL A 26 20.13 -19.24 -2.32
N ARG A 27 18.86 -19.62 -2.28
CA ARG A 27 18.21 -20.26 -3.41
C ARG A 27 18.03 -19.29 -4.59
N ALA A 28 17.75 -18.02 -4.31
CA ALA A 28 17.61 -17.00 -5.35
C ALA A 28 18.90 -16.80 -6.15
N TYR A 29 20.04 -16.75 -5.49
CA TYR A 29 21.36 -16.61 -6.13
C TYR A 29 21.77 -17.81 -6.99
N THR A 30 21.13 -18.96 -6.81
CA THR A 30 21.39 -20.15 -7.66
C THR A 30 20.59 -20.15 -8.97
N GLN A 31 19.74 -19.16 -9.19
CA GLN A 31 18.92 -19.04 -10.40
C GLN A 31 19.41 -17.86 -11.23
N ASP A 32 19.61 -18.10 -12.54
CA ASP A 32 19.97 -17.06 -13.51
C ASP A 32 18.70 -16.31 -13.98
N ILE A 33 18.09 -15.58 -13.06
CA ILE A 33 16.87 -14.80 -13.29
C ILE A 33 17.07 -13.41 -12.69
N ARG A 34 16.82 -12.35 -13.48
CA ARG A 34 16.80 -10.99 -12.97
C ARG A 34 15.63 -10.82 -11.98
N GLN A 35 15.98 -10.50 -10.76
CA GLN A 35 15.02 -10.18 -9.70
C GLN A 35 14.47 -8.76 -9.89
N ILE A 36 13.21 -8.56 -9.53
CA ILE A 36 12.59 -7.24 -9.43
C ILE A 36 12.85 -6.69 -8.02
N GLU A 37 13.56 -5.58 -7.95
CA GLU A 37 13.93 -4.93 -6.68
C GLU A 37 12.80 -3.99 -6.24
N ILE A 38 12.10 -4.35 -5.15
CA ILE A 38 11.02 -3.55 -4.58
C ILE A 38 11.44 -2.98 -3.22
N LEU A 39 11.30 -1.66 -3.07
CA LEU A 39 11.50 -0.95 -1.82
C LEU A 39 10.13 -0.71 -1.15
N ILE A 40 9.99 -1.02 0.14
CA ILE A 40 8.77 -0.76 0.90
C ILE A 40 9.08 0.16 2.07
N LEU A 41 8.65 1.43 1.99
CA LEU A 41 8.63 2.32 3.14
C LEU A 41 7.36 2.02 3.95
N ASN A 42 7.55 1.29 5.04
CA ASN A 42 6.45 0.90 5.90
C ASN A 42 6.27 1.89 7.06
N LEU A 43 5.27 2.77 6.96
CA LEU A 43 4.95 3.77 7.97
C LEU A 43 3.86 3.30 8.96
N MET A 44 3.28 2.11 8.73
CA MET A 44 2.25 1.54 9.61
C MET A 44 2.84 1.14 10.97
N PRO A 45 2.07 1.26 12.07
CA PRO A 45 2.52 0.86 13.39
C PRO A 45 2.63 -0.66 13.54
N THR A 46 1.75 -1.42 12.90
CA THR A 46 1.74 -2.90 12.89
C THR A 46 2.61 -3.44 11.76
N LYS A 47 3.96 -3.31 11.90
CA LYS A 47 4.92 -3.64 10.85
C LYS A 47 4.74 -5.06 10.29
N VAL A 48 4.78 -6.06 11.15
CA VAL A 48 4.72 -7.49 10.78
C VAL A 48 3.44 -7.85 10.01
N GLU A 49 2.31 -7.26 10.40
CA GLU A 49 1.05 -7.47 9.71
C GLU A 49 1.08 -6.86 8.30
N THR A 50 1.51 -5.59 8.19
CA THR A 50 1.61 -4.88 6.92
C THR A 50 2.63 -5.54 5.98
N GLU A 51 3.77 -6.02 6.50
CA GLU A 51 4.74 -6.82 5.74
C GLU A 51 4.06 -8.02 5.11
N THR A 52 3.34 -8.81 5.91
CA THR A 52 2.66 -10.02 5.41
C THR A 52 1.62 -9.68 4.35
N GLN A 53 0.83 -8.62 4.53
CA GLN A 53 -0.19 -8.17 3.60
C GLN A 53 0.41 -7.80 2.25
N LEU A 54 1.44 -6.95 2.24
CA LEU A 54 2.09 -6.51 1.00
C LEU A 54 2.87 -7.64 0.31
N LEU A 55 3.61 -8.44 1.08
CA LEU A 55 4.36 -9.57 0.53
C LEU A 55 3.44 -10.63 -0.11
N ARG A 56 2.25 -10.83 0.43
CA ARG A 56 1.24 -11.73 -0.16
C ARG A 56 0.81 -11.26 -1.54
N LEU A 57 0.56 -9.96 -1.71
CA LEU A 57 0.16 -9.38 -2.99
C LEU A 57 1.30 -9.40 -4.02
N LEU A 58 2.51 -9.04 -3.60
CA LEU A 58 3.70 -9.09 -4.45
C LEU A 58 4.06 -10.54 -4.85
N GLY A 59 3.84 -11.50 -3.96
CA GLY A 59 4.11 -12.93 -4.18
C GLY A 59 3.12 -13.61 -5.13
N ASN A 60 1.98 -12.98 -5.45
CA ASN A 60 0.99 -13.53 -6.38
C ASN A 60 1.29 -13.16 -7.85
N SER A 61 2.51 -13.33 -8.28
CA SER A 61 3.01 -13.00 -9.62
C SER A 61 4.02 -14.06 -10.08
N PRO A 62 4.20 -14.29 -11.39
CA PRO A 62 5.25 -15.16 -11.91
C PRO A 62 6.65 -14.52 -11.83
N LEU A 63 6.75 -13.26 -11.44
CA LEU A 63 8.02 -12.53 -11.35
C LEU A 63 8.75 -12.86 -10.04
N GLN A 64 10.07 -12.92 -10.10
CA GLN A 64 10.90 -13.05 -8.90
C GLN A 64 11.10 -11.67 -8.29
N VAL A 65 10.56 -11.46 -7.10
CA VAL A 65 10.56 -10.17 -6.41
C VAL A 65 11.43 -10.24 -5.16
N ASN A 66 12.42 -9.36 -5.10
CA ASN A 66 13.26 -9.12 -3.94
C ASN A 66 12.78 -7.87 -3.20
N VAL A 67 12.57 -7.95 -1.88
CA VAL A 67 11.98 -6.85 -1.10
C VAL A 67 12.97 -6.32 -0.09
N THR A 68 13.17 -5.00 -0.11
CA THR A 68 13.89 -4.24 0.91
C THR A 68 12.89 -3.42 1.72
N PHE A 69 12.87 -3.59 3.05
CA PHE A 69 12.05 -2.76 3.94
C PHE A 69 12.81 -1.54 4.40
N LEU A 70 12.18 -0.38 4.28
CA LEU A 70 12.68 0.93 4.68
C LEU A 70 11.87 1.46 5.86
N GLN A 71 12.56 2.04 6.84
CA GLN A 71 11.97 2.82 7.92
C GLN A 71 12.53 4.24 7.93
N THR A 72 11.79 5.15 8.53
CA THR A 72 12.30 6.50 8.81
C THR A 72 13.31 6.45 9.96
N ALA A 73 14.41 7.17 9.83
CA ALA A 73 15.44 7.28 10.87
C ALA A 73 15.01 8.27 11.98
N THR A 74 14.18 9.25 11.64
CA THR A 74 13.72 10.32 12.55
C THR A 74 12.57 9.91 13.46
N TYR A 75 11.96 8.74 13.24
CA TYR A 75 10.87 8.22 14.07
C TYR A 75 11.12 6.76 14.45
N LYS A 76 11.06 6.44 15.75
CA LYS A 76 11.19 5.07 16.26
C LYS A 76 9.81 4.40 16.36
N ALA A 77 9.67 3.22 15.77
CA ALA A 77 8.45 2.42 15.87
C ALA A 77 8.21 1.98 17.33
N THR A 78 6.99 2.20 17.84
CA THR A 78 6.64 1.90 19.25
C THR A 78 5.92 0.56 19.43
N HIS A 79 5.44 -0.04 18.35
CA HIS A 79 4.64 -1.28 18.35
C HIS A 79 5.36 -2.50 17.77
N THR A 80 6.65 -2.35 17.41
CA THR A 80 7.48 -3.43 16.86
C THR A 80 8.78 -3.46 17.64
N SER A 81 9.30 -4.65 17.92
CA SER A 81 10.56 -4.80 18.69
C SER A 81 11.73 -4.20 17.95
N ASP A 82 12.70 -3.65 18.70
CA ASP A 82 13.92 -3.12 18.13
C ASP A 82 14.70 -4.21 17.37
N ASP A 83 14.75 -5.44 17.87
CA ASP A 83 15.38 -6.57 17.20
C ASP A 83 14.81 -6.83 15.80
N HIS A 84 13.46 -6.78 15.64
CA HIS A 84 12.82 -6.92 14.33
C HIS A 84 13.22 -5.79 13.39
N MET A 85 13.23 -4.56 13.89
CA MET A 85 13.58 -3.39 13.09
C MET A 85 15.06 -3.41 12.65
N GLU A 86 15.97 -3.78 13.52
CA GLU A 86 17.41 -3.87 13.21
C GLU A 86 17.73 -4.99 12.20
N ARG A 87 17.00 -6.10 12.27
CA ARG A 87 17.23 -7.26 11.40
C ARG A 87 16.65 -7.10 9.99
N PHE A 88 15.48 -6.51 9.86
CA PHE A 88 14.73 -6.55 8.61
C PHE A 88 14.55 -5.19 7.94
N TYR A 89 14.84 -4.09 8.64
CA TYR A 89 14.67 -2.75 8.11
C TYR A 89 16.00 -2.05 7.89
N THR A 90 16.02 -1.24 6.85
CA THR A 90 17.13 -0.31 6.59
C THR A 90 16.66 1.13 6.71
N THR A 91 17.60 2.08 6.71
CA THR A 91 17.33 3.52 6.69
C THR A 91 17.72 4.12 5.33
N PHE A 92 17.20 5.31 5.03
CA PHE A 92 17.40 5.96 3.74
C PHE A 92 18.87 6.19 3.40
N ASP A 93 19.70 6.57 4.37
CA ASP A 93 21.14 6.79 4.16
C ASP A 93 21.89 5.58 3.60
N LYS A 94 21.40 4.35 3.90
CA LYS A 94 22.03 3.11 3.42
C LYS A 94 21.61 2.74 1.99
N ILE A 95 20.56 3.34 1.46
CA ILE A 95 20.00 2.96 0.15
C ILE A 95 19.94 4.11 -0.87
N LYS A 96 20.26 5.35 -0.49
CA LYS A 96 20.12 6.55 -1.32
C LYS A 96 20.87 6.49 -2.65
N ASP A 97 21.95 5.69 -2.73
CA ASP A 97 22.77 5.52 -3.94
C ASP A 97 22.32 4.31 -4.79
N ARG A 98 21.28 3.57 -4.35
CA ARG A 98 20.71 2.43 -5.10
C ARG A 98 19.56 2.92 -5.98
N LYS A 99 19.19 2.10 -6.97
CA LYS A 99 17.96 2.24 -7.75
C LYS A 99 17.07 1.04 -7.50
N PHE A 100 15.77 1.24 -7.61
CA PHE A 100 14.77 0.19 -7.45
C PHE A 100 13.82 0.17 -8.65
N ASP A 101 13.30 -1.02 -8.93
CA ASP A 101 12.32 -1.21 -10.01
C ASP A 101 10.94 -0.71 -9.58
N GLY A 102 10.58 -0.90 -8.31
CA GLY A 102 9.35 -0.40 -7.76
C GLY A 102 9.47 0.02 -6.30
N MET A 103 8.54 0.86 -5.86
CA MET A 103 8.45 1.27 -4.45
C MET A 103 7.00 1.28 -3.98
N ILE A 104 6.80 0.98 -2.71
CA ILE A 104 5.52 1.14 -2.03
C ILE A 104 5.74 2.00 -0.80
N ILE A 105 4.95 3.08 -0.66
CA ILE A 105 4.90 3.91 0.55
C ILE A 105 3.52 3.71 1.18
N THR A 106 3.50 3.18 2.40
CA THR A 106 2.26 2.82 3.09
C THR A 106 1.56 4.03 3.70
N GLY A 107 0.34 3.83 4.18
CA GLY A 107 -0.35 4.75 5.08
C GLY A 107 0.35 4.89 6.43
N ALA A 108 -0.12 5.86 7.21
CA ALA A 108 0.30 6.10 8.59
C ALA A 108 -0.87 6.67 9.42
N PRO A 109 -0.97 6.38 10.72
CA PRO A 109 -2.07 6.84 11.57
C PRO A 109 -1.87 8.29 12.07
N VAL A 110 -1.47 9.19 11.18
CA VAL A 110 -1.16 10.62 11.47
C VAL A 110 -1.99 11.57 10.59
N GLU A 111 -3.09 11.07 10.05
CA GLU A 111 -3.89 11.80 9.06
C GLU A 111 -4.58 13.08 9.58
N GLN A 112 -4.81 13.17 10.89
CA GLN A 112 -5.53 14.30 11.50
C GLN A 112 -4.64 15.50 11.85
N ILE A 113 -3.31 15.36 11.74
CA ILE A 113 -2.37 16.46 11.98
C ILE A 113 -1.85 17.01 10.64
N PRO A 114 -1.49 18.31 10.57
CA PRO A 114 -0.86 18.88 9.37
C PRO A 114 0.35 18.07 8.93
N PHE A 115 0.63 18.02 7.63
CA PHE A 115 1.75 17.23 7.12
C PHE A 115 3.08 17.70 7.71
N GLU A 116 3.29 19.02 7.79
CA GLU A 116 4.51 19.65 8.29
C GLU A 116 4.77 19.41 9.78
N GLU A 117 3.73 19.05 10.54
CA GLU A 117 3.82 18.71 11.96
C GLU A 117 4.14 17.24 12.21
N VAL A 118 4.13 16.40 11.16
CA VAL A 118 4.52 15.00 11.26
C VAL A 118 6.03 14.92 11.50
N GLN A 119 6.45 14.23 12.57
CA GLN A 119 7.84 14.20 13.04
C GLN A 119 8.85 13.83 11.94
N TYR A 120 8.49 12.92 11.04
CA TYR A 120 9.34 12.45 9.94
C TYR A 120 9.02 13.11 8.59
N TRP A 121 8.27 14.22 8.57
CA TRP A 121 7.82 14.85 7.32
C TRP A 121 8.99 15.22 6.41
N LYS A 122 10.00 15.88 6.95
CA LYS A 122 11.18 16.31 6.15
C LYS A 122 11.98 15.15 5.58
N GLU A 123 12.06 14.05 6.29
CA GLU A 123 12.68 12.83 5.80
C GLU A 123 11.81 12.18 4.71
N LEU A 124 10.49 12.18 4.89
CA LEU A 124 9.55 11.64 3.91
C LEU A 124 9.58 12.43 2.60
N GLU A 125 9.66 13.77 2.63
CA GLU A 125 9.83 14.59 1.43
C GLU A 125 11.07 14.15 0.64
N VAL A 126 12.22 14.00 1.29
CA VAL A 126 13.46 13.53 0.65
C VAL A 126 13.30 12.14 0.05
N ILE A 127 12.63 11.22 0.75
CA ILE A 127 12.39 9.87 0.25
C ILE A 127 11.43 9.89 -0.95
N MET A 128 10.40 10.74 -0.96
CA MET A 128 9.48 10.89 -2.08
C MET A 128 10.18 11.48 -3.32
N ASP A 129 11.05 12.49 -3.14
CA ASP A 129 11.85 13.04 -4.22
C ASP A 129 12.83 12.01 -4.79
N TYR A 130 13.50 11.24 -3.92
CA TYR A 130 14.32 10.12 -4.33
C TYR A 130 13.50 9.08 -5.14
N ALA A 131 12.30 8.74 -4.69
CA ALA A 131 11.44 7.79 -5.39
C ALA A 131 11.10 8.26 -6.82
N LYS A 132 10.82 9.55 -7.00
CA LYS A 132 10.54 10.15 -8.31
C LYS A 132 11.71 10.03 -9.30
N GLU A 133 12.95 10.10 -8.80
CA GLU A 133 14.16 10.10 -9.63
C GLU A 133 14.79 8.71 -9.81
N ASN A 134 14.75 7.87 -8.76
CA ASN A 134 15.54 6.64 -8.67
C ASN A 134 14.70 5.35 -8.66
N VAL A 135 13.37 5.47 -8.77
CA VAL A 135 12.46 4.32 -8.83
C VAL A 135 11.64 4.39 -10.12
N THR A 136 11.49 3.25 -10.80
CA THR A 136 10.73 3.19 -12.06
C THR A 136 9.25 3.49 -11.84
N SER A 137 8.64 2.94 -10.78
CA SER A 137 7.23 3.17 -10.45
C SER A 137 6.96 3.03 -8.97
N THR A 138 6.12 3.91 -8.40
CA THR A 138 5.81 3.95 -6.97
C THR A 138 4.31 3.91 -6.72
N ILE A 139 3.86 3.03 -5.81
CA ILE A 139 2.51 3.06 -5.23
C ILE A 139 2.56 3.78 -3.88
N TYR A 140 1.67 4.75 -3.71
CA TYR A 140 1.40 5.44 -2.45
C TYR A 140 0.03 5.00 -1.94
N ILE A 141 -0.07 4.59 -0.65
CA ILE A 141 -1.29 4.03 -0.07
C ILE A 141 -1.85 4.93 1.03
N CYS A 142 -3.15 5.19 1.00
CA CYS A 142 -3.93 5.93 2.01
C CYS A 142 -3.29 7.27 2.38
N TRP A 143 -2.83 7.46 3.61
CA TRP A 143 -2.15 8.68 4.03
C TRP A 143 -0.86 8.94 3.21
N GLY A 144 -0.12 7.90 2.82
CA GLY A 144 1.02 8.03 1.92
C GLY A 144 0.62 8.63 0.57
N ALA A 145 -0.55 8.27 0.04
CA ALA A 145 -1.10 8.87 -1.17
C ALA A 145 -1.44 10.35 -0.98
N GLN A 146 -2.08 10.70 0.15
CA GLN A 146 -2.37 12.10 0.49
C GLN A 146 -1.09 12.92 0.64
N ALA A 147 -0.08 12.37 1.32
CA ALA A 147 1.22 13.01 1.52
C ALA A 147 1.94 13.30 0.20
N ALA A 148 1.97 12.31 -0.70
CA ALA A 148 2.61 12.47 -2.00
C ALA A 148 1.84 13.43 -2.94
N LEU A 149 0.51 13.38 -2.94
CA LEU A 149 -0.33 14.34 -3.68
C LEU A 149 -0.13 15.77 -3.17
N TYR A 150 0.00 15.95 -1.86
CA TYR A 150 0.32 17.24 -1.27
C TYR A 150 1.72 17.70 -1.66
N HIS A 151 2.74 16.88 -1.46
CA HIS A 151 4.15 17.21 -1.72
C HIS A 151 4.41 17.58 -3.18
N PHE A 152 3.91 16.77 -4.12
CA PHE A 152 4.20 16.96 -5.54
C PHE A 152 3.26 17.91 -6.27
N PHE A 153 2.02 18.06 -5.81
CA PHE A 153 0.97 18.75 -6.56
C PHE A 153 0.19 19.77 -5.73
N GLY A 154 0.48 19.91 -4.44
CA GLY A 154 -0.21 20.86 -3.57
C GLY A 154 -1.64 20.48 -3.22
N VAL A 155 -2.08 19.25 -3.55
CA VAL A 155 -3.42 18.76 -3.25
C VAL A 155 -3.64 18.69 -1.74
N GLN A 156 -4.65 19.43 -1.26
CA GLN A 156 -4.92 19.52 0.18
C GLN A 156 -5.69 18.31 0.68
N LYS A 157 -5.45 17.92 1.92
CA LYS A 157 -6.33 16.99 2.63
C LYS A 157 -7.43 17.74 3.36
N GLN A 158 -8.59 17.10 3.47
CA GLN A 158 -9.77 17.63 4.13
C GLN A 158 -10.25 16.65 5.20
N LEU A 159 -10.63 17.17 6.37
CA LEU A 159 -11.19 16.33 7.43
C LEU A 159 -12.60 15.91 7.06
N LEU A 160 -12.90 14.63 7.17
CA LEU A 160 -14.24 14.10 6.98
C LEU A 160 -15.09 14.33 8.24
N PRO A 161 -16.39 14.60 8.09
CA PRO A 161 -17.29 14.76 9.22
C PRO A 161 -17.45 13.46 10.04
N LYS A 162 -17.22 12.31 9.40
CA LYS A 162 -17.29 10.97 9.97
C LYS A 162 -16.20 10.12 9.34
N LYS A 163 -15.65 9.19 10.13
CA LYS A 163 -14.68 8.20 9.63
C LYS A 163 -15.27 7.41 8.45
N LEU A 164 -14.58 7.41 7.33
CA LEU A 164 -14.88 6.52 6.22
C LEU A 164 -14.33 5.14 6.58
N PHE A 165 -15.25 4.21 6.91
CA PHE A 165 -14.86 2.93 7.49
C PHE A 165 -15.71 1.78 6.94
N GLY A 166 -15.10 0.94 6.12
CA GLY A 166 -15.80 -0.20 5.49
C GLY A 166 -15.28 -0.53 4.09
N ILE A 167 -16.12 -1.23 3.32
CA ILE A 167 -15.85 -1.68 1.97
C ILE A 167 -16.74 -0.89 1.00
N TYR A 168 -16.13 -0.22 0.04
CA TYR A 168 -16.83 0.67 -0.88
C TYR A 168 -16.81 0.13 -2.30
N PRO A 169 -17.96 0.13 -2.99
CA PRO A 169 -18.00 -0.14 -4.42
C PRO A 169 -17.31 0.98 -5.20
N CYS A 170 -16.52 0.60 -6.17
CA CYS A 170 -15.71 1.49 -6.99
C CYS A 170 -15.93 1.19 -8.47
N HIS A 171 -15.82 2.20 -9.31
CA HIS A 171 -15.98 2.11 -10.75
C HIS A 171 -14.78 2.69 -11.47
N ALA A 172 -14.39 2.05 -12.59
CA ALA A 172 -13.37 2.58 -13.48
C ALA A 172 -13.90 3.82 -14.23
N LEU A 173 -13.16 4.93 -14.20
CA LEU A 173 -13.46 6.15 -14.95
C LEU A 173 -12.78 6.20 -16.31
N VAL A 174 -11.86 5.26 -16.56
CA VAL A 174 -11.07 5.18 -17.79
C VAL A 174 -11.14 3.79 -18.38
N GLN A 175 -11.29 3.73 -19.70
CA GLN A 175 -11.22 2.47 -20.42
C GLN A 175 -9.75 2.17 -20.77
N ASN A 176 -9.40 0.88 -20.79
CA ASN A 176 -8.10 0.38 -21.30
C ASN A 176 -6.85 0.86 -20.53
N ASP A 177 -6.97 1.28 -19.26
CA ASP A 177 -5.77 1.46 -18.44
C ASP A 177 -5.26 0.10 -17.95
N MET A 178 -3.95 -0.11 -18.14
CA MET A 178 -3.33 -1.41 -17.83
C MET A 178 -3.38 -1.76 -16.35
N LEU A 179 -3.50 -0.76 -15.45
CA LEU A 179 -3.66 -1.02 -14.02
C LEU A 179 -4.99 -1.72 -13.71
N LEU A 180 -6.05 -1.33 -14.42
CA LEU A 180 -7.41 -1.84 -14.22
C LEU A 180 -7.74 -3.04 -15.14
N LYS A 181 -6.76 -3.55 -15.89
CA LYS A 181 -6.98 -4.66 -16.82
C LYS A 181 -7.49 -5.90 -16.10
N GLY A 182 -8.60 -6.44 -16.59
CA GLY A 182 -9.23 -7.66 -16.07
C GLY A 182 -10.12 -7.44 -14.83
N MET A 183 -10.32 -6.18 -14.43
CA MET A 183 -11.29 -5.86 -13.38
C MET A 183 -12.72 -5.88 -13.90
N ASP A 184 -13.64 -6.21 -13.01
CA ASP A 184 -15.08 -6.08 -13.22
C ASP A 184 -15.50 -4.59 -13.27
N ASP A 185 -16.67 -4.31 -13.84
CA ASP A 185 -17.23 -2.94 -13.91
C ASP A 185 -17.39 -2.31 -12.52
N THR A 186 -17.72 -3.14 -11.51
CA THR A 186 -17.76 -2.77 -10.11
C THR A 186 -16.78 -3.64 -9.33
N PHE A 187 -15.88 -3.01 -8.62
CA PHE A 187 -14.93 -3.66 -7.73
C PHE A 187 -14.94 -2.98 -6.36
N TYR A 188 -14.29 -3.58 -5.38
CA TYR A 188 -14.41 -3.12 -3.99
C TYR A 188 -13.05 -2.78 -3.40
N ILE A 189 -13.00 -1.68 -2.63
CA ILE A 189 -11.79 -1.24 -1.93
C ILE A 189 -12.13 -0.92 -0.46
N PRO A 190 -11.38 -1.51 0.50
CA PRO A 190 -11.46 -1.14 1.91
C PRO A 190 -10.99 0.30 2.15
N ASN A 191 -11.67 1.00 3.04
CA ASN A 191 -11.25 2.30 3.54
C ASN A 191 -11.33 2.35 5.06
N SER A 192 -10.36 3.01 5.68
CA SER A 192 -10.34 3.37 7.09
C SER A 192 -9.58 4.68 7.24
N ARG A 193 -10.30 5.81 7.16
CA ARG A 193 -9.68 7.13 7.17
C ARG A 193 -10.60 8.22 7.70
N HIS A 194 -10.03 9.22 8.35
CA HIS A 194 -10.71 10.43 8.84
C HIS A 194 -10.55 11.63 7.90
N THR A 195 -9.75 11.47 6.84
CA THR A 195 -9.48 12.53 5.86
C THR A 195 -9.69 12.04 4.43
N CYS A 196 -9.94 12.98 3.53
CA CYS A 196 -9.93 12.78 2.08
C CYS A 196 -9.02 13.82 1.42
N ILE A 197 -8.78 13.63 0.13
CA ILE A 197 -8.11 14.63 -0.72
C ILE A 197 -9.14 15.63 -1.26
N ALA A 198 -8.71 16.85 -1.54
CA ALA A 198 -9.50 17.81 -2.30
C ALA A 198 -9.61 17.33 -3.77
N GLU A 199 -10.72 16.70 -4.11
CA GLU A 199 -10.90 16.04 -5.42
C GLU A 199 -10.81 17.02 -6.58
N GLU A 200 -11.33 18.24 -6.41
CA GLU A 200 -11.23 19.28 -7.43
C GLU A 200 -9.78 19.60 -7.79
N ASP A 201 -8.88 19.60 -6.80
CA ASP A 201 -7.45 19.83 -7.04
C ASP A 201 -6.85 18.71 -7.90
N VAL A 202 -7.30 17.46 -7.70
CA VAL A 202 -6.84 16.31 -8.50
C VAL A 202 -7.40 16.36 -9.92
N TYR A 203 -8.71 16.61 -10.08
CA TYR A 203 -9.33 16.68 -11.42
C TYR A 203 -8.81 17.86 -12.26
N ASN A 204 -8.49 18.97 -11.63
CA ASN A 204 -7.97 20.17 -12.30
C ASN A 204 -6.45 20.12 -12.54
N ASN A 205 -5.73 19.13 -12.01
CA ASN A 205 -4.28 19.05 -12.17
C ASN A 205 -3.91 18.36 -13.49
N PRO A 206 -3.22 19.05 -14.43
CA PRO A 206 -2.88 18.49 -15.73
C PRO A 206 -1.88 17.33 -15.70
N ASN A 207 -1.22 17.10 -14.56
CA ASN A 207 -0.25 16.01 -14.40
C ASN A 207 -0.89 14.74 -13.83
N LEU A 208 -2.14 14.82 -13.38
CA LEU A 208 -2.84 13.72 -12.73
C LEU A 208 -3.95 13.17 -13.61
N LYS A 209 -4.18 11.86 -13.49
CA LYS A 209 -5.27 11.16 -14.14
C LYS A 209 -5.99 10.30 -13.11
N VAL A 210 -7.27 10.56 -12.89
CA VAL A 210 -8.12 9.71 -12.06
C VAL A 210 -8.48 8.46 -12.85
N LEU A 211 -8.25 7.29 -12.25
CA LEU A 211 -8.53 5.99 -12.87
C LEU A 211 -9.83 5.38 -12.38
N ALA A 212 -10.13 5.55 -11.08
CA ALA A 212 -11.32 4.98 -10.46
C ALA A 212 -11.83 5.85 -9.31
N SER A 213 -13.13 5.81 -9.11
CA SER A 213 -13.82 6.50 -8.01
C SER A 213 -14.91 5.63 -7.41
N SER A 214 -15.41 6.07 -6.26
CA SER A 214 -16.59 5.56 -5.57
C SER A 214 -17.51 6.73 -5.25
N ASP A 215 -18.82 6.53 -5.34
CA ASP A 215 -19.81 7.59 -5.02
C ASP A 215 -19.70 8.02 -3.55
N GLU A 216 -19.31 7.10 -2.67
CA GLU A 216 -19.22 7.34 -1.23
C GLU A 216 -17.80 7.66 -0.77
N ALA A 217 -16.78 7.02 -1.38
CA ALA A 217 -15.38 7.16 -0.97
C ALA A 217 -14.59 8.16 -1.83
N GLY A 218 -15.21 8.72 -2.88
CA GLY A 218 -14.57 9.65 -3.79
C GLY A 218 -13.48 9.01 -4.67
N ILE A 219 -12.43 9.75 -5.00
CA ILE A 219 -11.30 9.23 -5.80
C ILE A 219 -10.61 8.12 -5.02
N VAL A 220 -10.55 6.92 -5.61
CA VAL A 220 -9.92 5.74 -4.98
C VAL A 220 -8.58 5.38 -5.62
N ILE A 221 -8.41 5.66 -6.92
CA ILE A 221 -7.14 5.44 -7.64
C ILE A 221 -6.89 6.60 -8.59
N ALA A 222 -5.74 7.23 -8.46
CA ALA A 222 -5.21 8.20 -9.42
C ALA A 222 -3.75 7.85 -9.76
N LYS A 223 -3.23 8.42 -10.84
CA LYS A 223 -1.82 8.28 -11.22
C LYS A 223 -1.29 9.53 -11.92
N THR A 224 0.01 9.62 -12.07
CA THR A 224 0.66 10.59 -12.96
C THR A 224 0.59 10.14 -14.42
N HIS A 225 0.61 11.09 -15.37
CA HIS A 225 0.59 10.77 -16.80
C HIS A 225 1.83 10.01 -17.28
N ASP A 226 2.97 10.19 -16.63
CA ASP A 226 4.21 9.47 -16.91
C ASP A 226 4.23 8.03 -16.35
N ASN A 227 3.17 7.61 -15.65
CA ASN A 227 3.01 6.30 -15.01
C ASN A 227 4.05 5.99 -13.91
N LYS A 228 4.72 6.99 -13.36
CA LYS A 228 5.69 6.79 -12.27
C LYS A 228 5.07 6.72 -10.89
N SER A 229 3.94 7.40 -10.67
CA SER A 229 3.29 7.47 -9.36
C SER A 229 1.84 7.05 -9.43
N PHE A 230 1.44 6.16 -8.52
CA PHE A 230 0.09 5.66 -8.34
C PHE A 230 -0.39 5.96 -6.93
N PHE A 231 -1.56 6.56 -6.80
CA PHE A 231 -2.14 7.02 -5.54
C PHE A 231 -3.39 6.20 -5.24
N PHE A 232 -3.32 5.32 -4.26
CA PHE A 232 -4.43 4.50 -3.76
C PHE A 232 -4.92 5.11 -2.45
N THR A 233 -6.10 5.72 -2.43
CA THR A 233 -6.62 6.37 -1.22
C THR A 233 -7.21 5.39 -0.21
N GLY A 234 -7.51 4.17 -0.63
CA GLY A 234 -7.97 3.06 0.21
C GLY A 234 -6.87 2.02 0.47
N HIS A 235 -7.27 0.92 1.09
CA HIS A 235 -6.38 -0.12 1.59
C HIS A 235 -6.65 -1.47 0.92
N THR A 236 -6.18 -1.64 -0.31
CA THR A 236 -6.34 -2.92 -1.03
C THR A 236 -5.55 -4.07 -0.40
N GLU A 237 -4.51 -3.75 0.38
CA GLU A 237 -3.64 -4.72 1.04
C GLU A 237 -4.25 -5.38 2.28
N TYR A 238 -5.34 -4.84 2.84
CA TYR A 238 -5.92 -5.33 4.09
C TYR A 238 -6.34 -6.79 4.04
N ASP A 239 -6.05 -7.50 5.14
CA ASP A 239 -6.51 -8.85 5.41
C ASP A 239 -7.99 -8.89 5.76
N ARG A 240 -8.57 -10.12 5.72
CA ARG A 240 -9.97 -10.38 6.04
C ARG A 240 -10.43 -9.71 7.34
N TYR A 241 -9.61 -9.75 8.38
CA TYR A 241 -9.97 -9.28 9.72
C TYR A 241 -9.38 -7.93 10.11
N THR A 242 -8.68 -7.23 9.22
CA THR A 242 -8.03 -5.96 9.56
C THR A 242 -9.03 -4.91 10.06
N LEU A 243 -10.13 -4.67 9.33
CA LEU A 243 -11.16 -3.71 9.76
C LEU A 243 -11.91 -4.17 11.03
N ARG A 244 -12.15 -5.47 11.19
CA ARG A 244 -12.72 -6.02 12.42
C ARG A 244 -11.82 -5.76 13.62
N ASN A 245 -10.53 -6.05 13.48
CA ASN A 245 -9.57 -5.84 14.57
C ASN A 245 -9.43 -4.36 14.92
N GLU A 246 -9.49 -3.49 13.92
CA GLU A 246 -9.52 -2.05 14.11
C GLU A 246 -10.80 -1.60 14.84
N TYR A 247 -11.97 -2.10 14.42
CA TYR A 247 -13.23 -1.83 15.09
C TYR A 247 -13.20 -2.24 16.57
N LEU A 248 -12.77 -3.48 16.85
CA LEU A 248 -12.68 -3.99 18.23
C LEU A 248 -11.66 -3.23 19.07
N ARG A 249 -10.53 -2.85 18.49
CA ARG A 249 -9.50 -2.03 19.14
C ARG A 249 -10.09 -0.68 19.60
N ASP A 250 -10.79 0.01 18.68
CA ASP A 250 -11.32 1.33 18.95
C ASP A 250 -12.53 1.29 19.90
N LEU A 251 -13.37 0.26 19.79
CA LEU A 251 -14.46 -0.02 20.71
C LEU A 251 -13.92 -0.26 22.13
N ASN A 252 -12.88 -1.08 22.30
CA ASN A 252 -12.25 -1.36 23.58
C ASN A 252 -11.59 -0.14 24.22
N LYS A 253 -11.19 0.85 23.40
CA LYS A 253 -10.69 2.15 23.87
C LYS A 253 -11.80 3.14 24.23
N GLY A 254 -13.08 2.77 24.06
CA GLY A 254 -14.22 3.66 24.28
C GLY A 254 -14.33 4.79 23.24
N LEU A 255 -13.69 4.64 22.07
CA LEU A 255 -13.78 5.63 21.00
C LEU A 255 -15.11 5.50 20.26
N PRO A 256 -15.69 6.61 19.77
CA PRO A 256 -16.89 6.58 18.96
C PRO A 256 -16.55 5.95 17.58
N ILE A 257 -16.94 4.70 17.40
CA ILE A 257 -16.76 3.97 16.17
C ILE A 257 -18.03 3.19 15.81
N GLU A 258 -18.39 3.19 14.54
CA GLU A 258 -19.46 2.35 14.01
C GLU A 258 -18.88 1.10 13.35
N LYS A 259 -19.71 0.06 13.18
CA LYS A 259 -19.31 -1.13 12.43
C LYS A 259 -18.91 -0.74 11.00
N PRO A 260 -17.85 -1.36 10.43
CA PRO A 260 -17.47 -1.09 9.05
C PRO A 260 -18.60 -1.48 8.09
N ILE A 261 -18.96 -0.57 7.19
CA ILE A 261 -20.06 -0.79 6.24
C ILE A 261 -19.67 -1.83 5.18
N ASN A 262 -20.66 -2.59 4.70
CA ASN A 262 -20.49 -3.60 3.64
C ASN A 262 -19.40 -4.66 3.94
N TYR A 263 -19.08 -4.90 5.21
CA TYR A 263 -17.97 -5.73 5.62
C TYR A 263 -18.40 -7.03 6.27
N PHE A 264 -19.34 -6.98 7.21
CA PHE A 264 -19.89 -8.18 7.82
C PHE A 264 -21.05 -8.72 6.96
N THR A 265 -21.21 -10.05 6.95
CA THR A 265 -22.38 -10.67 6.29
C THR A 265 -23.65 -10.48 7.15
N ASP A 266 -24.82 -10.65 6.55
CA ASP A 266 -26.10 -10.63 7.26
C ASP A 266 -26.23 -11.73 8.33
N LYS A 267 -25.37 -12.76 8.25
CA LYS A 267 -25.32 -13.89 9.18
C LYS A 267 -24.30 -13.69 10.30
N CYS A 268 -23.58 -12.56 10.29
CA CYS A 268 -22.51 -12.32 11.25
C CYS A 268 -23.07 -12.23 12.67
N GLY A 269 -22.62 -13.12 13.55
CA GLY A 269 -22.98 -13.16 14.97
C GLY A 269 -22.21 -12.12 15.81
N GLU A 270 -22.37 -12.23 17.13
CA GLU A 270 -21.67 -11.37 18.10
C GLU A 270 -20.15 -11.57 18.09
N ASP A 271 -19.68 -12.72 17.61
CA ASP A 271 -18.25 -13.04 17.46
C ASP A 271 -17.54 -12.25 16.36
N LEU A 272 -18.31 -11.62 15.46
CA LEU A 272 -17.82 -10.80 14.34
C LEU A 272 -16.85 -11.58 13.41
N GLU A 273 -17.01 -12.89 13.28
CA GLU A 273 -16.13 -13.75 12.47
C GLU A 273 -16.56 -13.83 11.00
N ASP A 274 -17.84 -13.59 10.71
CA ASP A 274 -18.37 -13.77 9.36
C ASP A 274 -18.21 -12.49 8.52
N VAL A 275 -17.10 -12.42 7.80
CA VAL A 275 -16.68 -11.29 6.97
C VAL A 275 -16.79 -11.62 5.49
N ASP A 276 -17.40 -10.73 4.72
CA ASP A 276 -17.48 -10.82 3.27
C ASP A 276 -16.27 -10.13 2.59
N MET A 277 -15.26 -10.92 2.24
CA MET A 277 -14.01 -10.40 1.66
C MET A 277 -14.16 -10.16 0.14
N LYS A 278 -14.77 -9.05 -0.24
CA LYS A 278 -15.05 -8.67 -1.65
C LYS A 278 -13.86 -8.06 -2.41
N TRP A 279 -12.78 -7.67 -1.75
CA TRP A 279 -11.67 -6.92 -2.35
C TRP A 279 -10.44 -7.76 -2.70
N LYS A 280 -10.43 -9.05 -2.39
CA LYS A 280 -9.25 -9.91 -2.58
C LYS A 280 -8.80 -10.01 -4.04
N SER A 281 -9.72 -10.21 -4.97
CA SER A 281 -9.41 -10.28 -6.40
C SER A 281 -8.94 -8.92 -6.94
N THR A 282 -9.61 -7.84 -6.55
CA THR A 282 -9.21 -6.46 -6.86
C THR A 282 -7.78 -6.18 -6.44
N ALA A 283 -7.43 -6.47 -5.18
CA ALA A 283 -6.08 -6.27 -4.65
C ALA A 283 -5.03 -7.04 -5.47
N ASN A 284 -5.27 -8.32 -5.72
CA ASN A 284 -4.35 -9.16 -6.48
C ASN A 284 -4.15 -8.66 -7.92
N LEU A 285 -5.23 -8.24 -8.60
CA LEU A 285 -5.14 -7.71 -9.97
C LEU A 285 -4.38 -6.39 -10.01
N LEU A 286 -4.66 -5.46 -9.10
CA LEU A 286 -3.98 -4.15 -9.04
C LEU A 286 -2.47 -4.33 -8.86
N PHE A 287 -2.04 -5.12 -7.89
CA PHE A 287 -0.61 -5.34 -7.65
C PHE A 287 0.05 -6.15 -8.76
N TYR A 288 -0.64 -7.18 -9.30
CA TYR A 288 -0.14 -7.93 -10.45
C TYR A 288 0.04 -7.05 -11.69
N ASN A 289 -0.97 -6.23 -12.02
CA ASN A 289 -0.93 -5.33 -13.16
C ASN A 289 0.16 -4.26 -12.99
N TRP A 290 0.29 -3.69 -11.79
CA TRP A 290 1.36 -2.74 -11.49
C TRP A 290 2.74 -3.38 -11.67
N LEU A 291 3.01 -4.54 -11.04
CA LEU A 291 4.28 -5.24 -11.18
C LEU A 291 4.60 -5.59 -12.63
N ASN A 292 3.61 -6.06 -13.38
CA ASN A 292 3.82 -6.50 -14.76
C ASN A 292 4.00 -5.33 -15.74
N TYR A 293 3.07 -4.37 -15.72
CA TYR A 293 2.99 -3.35 -16.78
C TYR A 293 3.75 -2.06 -16.45
N TYR A 294 3.92 -1.74 -15.17
CA TYR A 294 4.51 -0.46 -14.73
C TYR A 294 5.84 -0.60 -13.99
N VAL A 295 6.23 -1.84 -13.67
CA VAL A 295 7.54 -2.16 -13.11
C VAL A 295 8.33 -3.01 -14.09
N TYR A 296 7.96 -4.28 -14.27
CA TYR A 296 8.75 -5.24 -15.03
C TYR A 296 8.96 -4.86 -16.51
N GLN A 297 7.89 -4.49 -17.22
CA GLN A 297 7.96 -4.21 -18.66
C GLN A 297 8.62 -2.87 -19.00
N VAL A 298 8.69 -1.94 -18.04
CA VAL A 298 9.24 -0.58 -18.28
C VAL A 298 10.57 -0.33 -17.61
N THR A 299 10.99 -1.17 -16.64
CA THR A 299 12.32 -1.03 -16.05
C THR A 299 13.40 -1.27 -17.10
N PRO A 300 14.37 -0.35 -17.26
CA PRO A 300 15.45 -0.52 -18.20
C PRO A 300 16.25 -1.80 -17.91
N TYR A 301 16.42 -2.64 -18.90
CA TYR A 301 17.31 -3.80 -18.83
C TYR A 301 18.69 -3.38 -19.33
N VAL A 302 19.65 -3.30 -18.41
CA VAL A 302 21.06 -3.13 -18.77
C VAL A 302 21.70 -4.51 -18.71
N LEU A 303 22.08 -5.03 -19.88
CA LEU A 303 22.88 -6.26 -20.00
C LEU A 303 24.29 -6.03 -19.49
#